data_1c695b3b472aae6db08ff834849dc1f6
#
_entry.id   1c695b3b472aae6db08ff834849dc1f6
#
_cell.length_a   1.000
_cell.length_b   1.000
_cell.length_c   1.000
_cell.angle_alpha   90.00
_cell.angle_beta   90.00
_cell.angle_gamma   90.00
#
_symmetry.space_group_name_H-M   'P 1'
#
loop_
_entity.id
_entity.type
_entity.pdbx_description
1 polymer ?
#
loop_
_entity_poly.entity_id
_entity_poly.type
_entity_poly.pdbx_seq_one_letter_code
_entity_poly.pdbx_strand_id
1 'polypeptide(L)'
;MKNDFLLNKTEYENNERGVEIIDLDEALETMLEREFNHFKKGLKKLPKGKIIDKAYELVCKEEIKEELKYMELHDAEKELMIIRGNVLDEFYKDWLDCDVTLGESMQNSIEESIATMTRYMGRRNSKER
;
A
#
# COMPACT_ATOMS: atom_id res chain seq x y z
N MET A 1 -18.96 10.93 -16.15
CA MET A 1 -18.98 10.74 -16.28
C MET A 1 -18.94 10.53 -16.14
N LYS A 2 -18.91 10.29 -15.68
CA LYS A 2 -18.95 9.94 -15.58
C LYS A 2 -18.76 9.35 -15.66
N ASN A 3 -18.65 9.20 -15.10
CA ASN A 3 -18.53 8.39 -15.35
C ASN A 3 -18.57 7.66 -15.97
N ASP A 4 -18.04 7.89 -15.69
CA ASP A 4 -18.05 7.16 -16.78
C ASP A 4 -17.94 5.72 -16.56
N PHE A 5 -17.07 5.27 -15.64
CA PHE A 5 -16.93 3.91 -15.34
C PHE A 5 -18.28 3.35 -14.94
N LEU A 6 -18.99 4.08 -14.17
CA LEU A 6 -20.26 3.63 -13.78
C LEU A 6 -21.20 3.50 -14.92
N LEU A 7 -20.99 4.27 -15.92
CA LEU A 7 -21.82 4.17 -17.04
C LEU A 7 -21.61 2.86 -17.65
N ASN A 8 -20.46 2.30 -17.44
CA ASN A 8 -20.16 1.06 -18.04
C ASN A 8 -20.90 -0.07 -17.40
N LYS A 9 -21.61 0.19 -16.36
CA LYS A 9 -22.35 -0.86 -15.77
C LYS A 9 -23.32 -1.36 -16.77
N THR A 10 -23.85 -0.50 -17.55
CA THR A 10 -24.78 -0.89 -18.57
C THR A 10 -24.09 -1.80 -19.55
N GLU A 11 -22.82 -1.55 -19.74
CA GLU A 11 -22.11 -2.36 -20.66
C GLU A 11 -21.91 -3.74 -20.10
N TYR A 12 -21.78 -3.86 -18.81
CA TYR A 12 -21.62 -5.13 -18.23
C TYR A 12 -22.86 -5.93 -18.55
N GLU A 13 -23.98 -5.36 -18.31
CA GLU A 13 -25.18 -6.06 -18.54
C GLU A 13 -25.35 -6.42 -19.96
N ASN A 14 -24.89 -5.61 -20.83
CA ASN A 14 -25.04 -5.90 -22.18
C ASN A 14 -24.18 -7.03 -22.58
N ASN A 15 -23.16 -7.23 -21.85
CA ASN A 15 -22.27 -8.25 -22.20
C ASN A 15 -22.75 -9.60 -21.95
N GLU A 16 -23.84 -9.75 -21.36
CA GLU A 16 -24.29 -11.00 -21.12
C GLU A 16 -24.36 -11.71 -22.32
N ARG A 17 -24.45 -11.05 -23.39
CA ARG A 17 -24.50 -11.64 -24.55
C ARG A 17 -23.21 -12.05 -24.94
N GLY A 18 -22.29 -11.71 -24.57
CA GLY A 18 -21.14 -12.13 -24.96
C GLY A 18 -20.31 -11.71 -23.96
N VAL A 19 -20.73 -11.62 -23.01
CA VAL A 19 -20.12 -11.09 -22.13
C VAL A 19 -18.94 -11.33 -21.58
N GLU A 20 -18.46 -10.43 -21.03
CA GLU A 20 -17.36 -10.39 -20.42
C GLU A 20 -17.62 -10.28 -19.04
N ILE A 21 -17.24 -11.08 -18.19
CA ILE A 21 -17.35 -11.00 -16.83
C ILE A 21 -16.21 -10.21 -16.33
N ILE A 22 -16.48 -9.17 -15.61
CA ILE A 22 -15.45 -8.32 -15.07
C ILE A 22 -14.78 -9.01 -13.92
N ASP A 23 -13.51 -9.19 -14.01
CA ASP A 23 -12.72 -9.75 -12.92
C ASP A 23 -12.32 -8.57 -12.03
N LEU A 24 -12.96 -8.44 -10.90
CA LEU A 24 -12.68 -7.32 -10.01
C LEU A 24 -11.27 -7.38 -9.44
N ASP A 25 -10.74 -8.57 -9.22
CA ASP A 25 -9.39 -8.67 -8.70
C ASP A 25 -8.39 -8.14 -9.71
N GLU A 26 -8.55 -8.51 -10.96
CA GLU A 26 -7.65 -8.05 -12.00
C GLU A 26 -7.81 -6.56 -12.22
N ALA A 27 -9.03 -6.06 -12.20
CA ALA A 27 -9.29 -4.64 -12.41
C ALA A 27 -8.67 -3.83 -11.29
N LEU A 28 -8.81 -4.30 -10.05
CA LEU A 28 -8.24 -3.60 -8.91
C LEU A 28 -6.71 -3.63 -8.99
N GLU A 29 -6.13 -4.78 -9.28
CA GLU A 29 -4.70 -4.90 -9.37
C GLU A 29 -4.15 -3.99 -10.45
N THR A 30 -4.80 -3.93 -11.59
CA THR A 30 -4.37 -3.07 -12.69
C THR A 30 -4.42 -1.60 -12.28
N MET A 31 -5.47 -1.22 -11.55
CA MET A 31 -5.60 0.16 -11.12
C MET A 31 -4.50 0.51 -10.12
N LEU A 32 -4.22 -0.39 -9.17
CA LEU A 32 -3.21 -0.12 -8.16
C LEU A 32 -1.82 -0.04 -8.79
N GLU A 33 -1.51 -0.92 -9.76
CA GLU A 33 -0.22 -0.85 -10.43
C GLU A 33 -0.10 0.44 -11.23
N ARG A 34 -1.20 0.85 -11.86
CA ARG A 34 -1.16 2.07 -12.64
C ARG A 34 -0.93 3.29 -11.74
N GLU A 35 -1.60 3.32 -10.61
CA GLU A 35 -1.43 4.43 -9.68
C GLU A 35 0.00 4.47 -9.16
N PHE A 36 0.53 3.31 -8.77
CA PHE A 36 1.87 3.24 -8.22
C PHE A 36 2.92 3.61 -9.27
N ASN A 37 2.74 3.13 -10.50
CA ASN A 37 3.68 3.46 -11.57
C ASN A 37 3.63 4.95 -11.91
N HIS A 38 2.45 5.55 -11.84
CA HIS A 38 2.32 6.97 -12.09
C HIS A 38 3.07 7.76 -11.01
N PHE A 39 2.95 7.32 -9.77
CA PHE A 39 3.66 7.98 -8.67
C PHE A 39 5.18 7.87 -8.88
N LYS A 40 5.65 6.68 -9.26
CA LYS A 40 7.08 6.50 -9.48
C LYS A 40 7.61 7.35 -10.64
N LYS A 41 6.79 7.48 -11.69
CA LYS A 41 7.21 8.30 -12.81
C LYS A 41 7.34 9.75 -12.38
N GLY A 42 6.43 10.21 -11.54
CA GLY A 42 6.52 11.56 -11.02
C GLY A 42 7.78 11.76 -10.20
N LEU A 43 8.15 10.74 -9.40
CA LEU A 43 9.33 10.84 -8.60
C LEU A 43 10.58 11.00 -9.46
N LYS A 44 10.66 10.26 -10.55
CA LYS A 44 11.85 10.30 -11.36
C LYS A 44 12.12 11.65 -11.99
N LYS A 45 11.12 12.51 -12.01
CA LYS A 45 11.29 13.83 -12.58
C LYS A 45 11.73 14.85 -11.53
N LEU A 46 11.80 14.45 -10.28
CA LEU A 46 12.18 15.39 -9.24
C LEU A 46 13.68 15.43 -9.03
N PRO A 47 14.19 16.53 -8.48
CA PRO A 47 15.60 16.58 -8.11
C PRO A 47 15.88 15.54 -7.05
N LYS A 48 17.15 15.14 -6.94
CA LYS A 48 17.52 14.09 -6.01
C LYS A 48 17.05 14.31 -4.58
N GLY A 49 17.22 15.53 -4.10
CA GLY A 49 16.80 15.82 -2.74
C GLY A 49 15.33 15.58 -2.51
N LYS A 50 14.51 15.94 -3.51
CA LYS A 50 13.08 15.76 -3.38
C LYS A 50 12.70 14.29 -3.45
N ILE A 51 13.45 13.50 -4.22
CA ILE A 51 13.19 12.06 -4.29
C ILE A 51 13.43 11.45 -2.92
N ILE A 52 14.49 11.86 -2.25
CA ILE A 52 14.80 11.36 -0.93
C ILE A 52 13.68 11.71 0.04
N ASP A 53 13.16 12.93 -0.06
CA ASP A 53 12.10 13.36 0.82
C ASP A 53 10.84 12.53 0.63
N LYS A 54 10.65 11.94 -0.54
CA LYS A 54 9.47 11.14 -0.83
C LYS A 54 9.71 9.64 -0.67
N ALA A 55 10.88 9.27 -0.18
CA ALA A 55 11.22 7.86 -0.06
C ALA A 55 10.26 7.11 0.86
N TYR A 56 9.85 7.73 1.96
CA TYR A 56 8.94 7.09 2.89
C TYR A 56 7.58 6.84 2.23
N GLU A 57 7.12 7.83 1.48
CA GLU A 57 5.84 7.68 0.79
C GLU A 57 5.90 6.55 -0.22
N LEU A 58 7.02 6.41 -0.91
CA LEU A 58 7.19 5.35 -1.89
C LEU A 58 7.10 3.98 -1.23
N VAL A 59 7.82 3.81 -0.11
CA VAL A 59 7.82 2.54 0.59
C VAL A 59 6.43 2.22 1.13
N CYS A 60 5.76 3.21 1.70
CA CYS A 60 4.44 2.99 2.27
C CYS A 60 3.42 2.64 1.20
N LYS A 61 3.47 3.32 0.06
CA LYS A 61 2.51 3.04 -1.00
C LYS A 61 2.75 1.64 -1.59
N GLU A 62 4.00 1.23 -1.66
CA GLU A 62 4.29 -0.10 -2.16
C GLU A 62 3.75 -1.14 -1.18
N GLU A 63 3.93 -0.89 0.11
CA GLU A 63 3.46 -1.83 1.11
C GLU A 63 1.93 -1.90 1.12
N ILE A 64 1.26 -0.76 1.00
CA ILE A 64 -0.19 -0.74 0.93
C ILE A 64 -0.66 -1.56 -0.27
N LYS A 65 0.00 -1.39 -1.41
CA LYS A 65 -0.37 -2.13 -2.61
C LYS A 65 -0.23 -3.63 -2.37
N GLU A 66 0.84 -4.04 -1.72
CA GLU A 66 1.05 -5.45 -1.44
C GLU A 66 0.04 -6.00 -0.44
N GLU A 67 -0.26 -5.21 0.60
CA GLU A 67 -1.22 -5.66 1.58
C GLU A 67 -2.60 -5.84 0.97
N LEU A 68 -3.00 -4.95 0.09
CA LEU A 68 -4.30 -5.07 -0.54
C LEU A 68 -4.41 -6.34 -1.37
N LYS A 69 -3.27 -6.83 -1.84
CA LYS A 69 -3.26 -8.02 -2.65
C LYS A 69 -3.60 -9.25 -1.82
N TYR A 70 -3.22 -9.26 -0.56
CA TYR A 70 -3.43 -10.40 0.30
C TYR A 70 -4.64 -10.31 1.22
N MET A 71 -5.29 -9.15 1.26
CA MET A 71 -6.46 -9.01 2.09
C MET A 71 -7.67 -9.63 1.42
N GLU A 72 -8.57 -10.15 2.23
CA GLU A 72 -9.79 -10.70 1.69
C GLU A 72 -10.79 -9.58 1.60
N LEU A 73 -10.98 -9.07 0.41
CA LEU A 73 -11.90 -7.97 0.20
C LEU A 73 -13.19 -8.45 -0.43
N HIS A 74 -14.29 -7.80 -0.07
CA HIS A 74 -15.56 -8.13 -0.66
C HIS A 74 -15.67 -7.42 -2.01
N ASP A 75 -16.49 -7.94 -2.89
CA ASP A 75 -16.64 -7.36 -4.22
C ASP A 75 -17.07 -5.90 -4.14
N ALA A 76 -17.94 -5.56 -3.19
CA ALA A 76 -18.37 -4.17 -3.05
C ALA A 76 -17.21 -3.27 -2.69
N GLU A 77 -16.28 -3.78 -1.88
CA GLU A 77 -15.11 -3.01 -1.49
C GLU A 77 -14.18 -2.81 -2.67
N LYS A 78 -14.00 -3.84 -3.48
CA LYS A 78 -13.15 -3.73 -4.65
C LYS A 78 -13.74 -2.74 -5.64
N GLU A 79 -15.04 -2.79 -5.83
CA GLU A 79 -15.70 -1.86 -6.74
C GLU A 79 -15.55 -0.43 -6.26
N LEU A 80 -15.71 -0.23 -4.97
CA LEU A 80 -15.60 1.11 -4.42
C LEU A 80 -14.20 1.68 -4.65
N MET A 81 -13.17 0.85 -4.44
CA MET A 81 -11.82 1.32 -4.64
C MET A 81 -11.54 1.64 -6.10
N ILE A 82 -12.07 0.81 -7.01
CA ILE A 82 -11.88 1.04 -8.43
C ILE A 82 -12.56 2.35 -8.85
N ILE A 83 -13.74 2.59 -8.32
CA ILE A 83 -14.46 3.81 -8.66
C ILE A 83 -13.77 5.05 -8.13
N ARG A 84 -13.26 4.96 -6.90
CA ARG A 84 -12.61 6.13 -6.33
C ARG A 84 -11.28 6.46 -6.98
N GLY A 85 -10.51 5.48 -7.33
CA GLY A 85 -9.19 5.74 -7.88
C GLY A 85 -8.28 6.33 -6.82
N ASN A 86 -7.03 6.47 -7.09
CA ASN A 86 -6.04 7.08 -6.21
C ASN A 86 -6.10 6.57 -4.76
N VAL A 87 -6.42 5.30 -4.59
CA VAL A 87 -6.58 4.77 -3.25
C VAL A 87 -5.25 4.63 -2.52
N LEU A 88 -4.15 4.45 -3.23
CA LEU A 88 -2.85 4.38 -2.55
C LEU A 88 -2.54 5.69 -1.86
N ASP A 89 -2.84 6.80 -2.51
CA ASP A 89 -2.61 8.10 -1.92
C ASP A 89 -3.54 8.32 -0.74
N GLU A 90 -4.79 7.91 -0.87
CA GLU A 90 -5.76 8.06 0.18
C GLU A 90 -5.37 7.23 1.40
N PHE A 91 -5.00 5.96 1.18
CA PHE A 91 -4.63 5.08 2.28
C PHE A 91 -3.32 5.52 2.91
N TYR A 92 -2.41 6.09 2.12
CA TYR A 92 -1.18 6.60 2.67
C TYR A 92 -1.46 7.75 3.64
N LYS A 93 -2.37 8.65 3.27
CA LYS A 93 -2.71 9.76 4.14
C LYS A 93 -3.37 9.27 5.42
N ASP A 94 -4.20 8.23 5.29
CA ASP A 94 -4.84 7.65 6.47
C ASP A 94 -3.79 7.00 7.36
N TRP A 95 -2.79 6.36 6.75
CA TRP A 95 -1.71 5.73 7.50
C TRP A 95 -0.94 6.77 8.31
N LEU A 96 -0.71 7.93 7.73
CA LEU A 96 0.03 8.97 8.42
C LEU A 96 -0.72 9.46 9.66
N ASP A 97 -2.04 9.30 9.67
CA ASP A 97 -2.84 9.72 10.81
C ASP A 97 -3.05 8.61 11.82
N CYS A 98 -2.52 7.43 11.57
CA CYS A 98 -2.70 6.33 12.50
C CYS A 98 -1.91 6.53 13.77
N ASP A 99 -2.44 6.01 14.88
CA ASP A 99 -1.75 6.12 16.14
C ASP A 99 -0.45 5.32 16.14
N VAL A 100 -0.42 4.19 15.42
CA VAL A 100 0.78 3.37 15.38
C VAL A 100 1.50 3.69 14.10
N THR A 101 2.63 4.36 14.18
CA THR A 101 3.39 4.76 13.01
C THR A 101 4.58 3.86 12.82
N LEU A 102 5.23 4.02 11.67
CA LEU A 102 6.45 3.27 11.40
C LEU A 102 7.50 3.61 12.47
N GLY A 103 7.54 4.87 12.88
CA GLY A 103 8.47 5.28 13.91
C GLY A 103 8.27 4.53 15.22
N GLU A 104 7.00 4.36 15.62
CA GLU A 104 6.72 3.64 16.84
C GLU A 104 7.07 2.18 16.71
N SER A 105 6.77 1.56 15.57
CA SER A 105 7.12 0.17 15.36
C SER A 105 8.63 -0.02 15.38
N MET A 106 9.35 0.91 14.79
CA MET A 106 10.80 0.83 14.80
C MET A 106 11.38 1.01 16.19
N GLN A 107 10.80 1.92 16.96
CA GLN A 107 11.26 2.15 18.32
C GLN A 107 11.12 0.87 19.13
N ASN A 108 9.98 0.19 19.02
CA ASN A 108 9.76 -1.05 19.72
C ASN A 108 10.78 -2.10 19.30
N SER A 109 11.05 -2.19 18.00
CA SER A 109 12.01 -3.15 17.50
C SER A 109 13.41 -2.84 18.00
N ILE A 110 13.79 -1.58 18.03
CA ILE A 110 15.10 -1.17 18.53
C ILE A 110 15.23 -1.52 20.01
N GLU A 111 14.17 -1.25 20.78
CA GLU A 111 14.20 -1.53 22.20
C GLU A 111 14.39 -3.02 22.44
N GLU A 112 13.74 -3.85 21.64
CA GLU A 112 13.89 -5.26 21.77
C GLU A 112 15.29 -5.72 21.40
N SER A 113 15.87 -5.12 20.38
CA SER A 113 17.23 -5.44 19.98
C SER A 113 18.21 -5.05 21.08
N ILE A 114 18.00 -3.91 21.71
CA ILE A 114 18.87 -3.48 22.81
C ILE A 114 18.76 -4.44 23.96
N ALA A 115 17.55 -4.88 24.30
CA ALA A 115 17.36 -5.83 25.38
C ALA A 115 18.09 -7.14 25.08
N THR A 116 18.05 -7.59 23.83
CA THR A 116 18.71 -8.82 23.44
C THR A 116 20.22 -8.66 23.55
N MET A 117 20.77 -7.53 23.11
CA MET A 117 22.18 -7.29 23.21
C MET A 117 22.64 -7.24 24.67
N THR A 118 21.83 -6.62 25.51
CA THR A 118 22.17 -6.52 26.92
C THR A 118 22.21 -7.90 27.57
N ARG A 119 21.25 -8.76 27.22
CA ARG A 119 21.25 -10.12 27.78
C ARG A 119 22.44 -10.90 27.30
N TYR A 120 22.83 -10.72 26.04
CA TYR A 120 23.97 -11.45 25.50
C TYR A 120 25.24 -10.98 26.18
N MET A 121 25.43 -9.69 26.41
CA MET A 121 26.60 -9.19 27.07
C MET A 121 26.67 -9.68 28.52
N GLY A 122 25.54 -9.72 29.21
CA GLY A 122 25.49 -10.21 30.55
C GLY A 122 25.93 -11.65 30.63
N ARG A 123 25.46 -12.48 29.70
CA ARG A 123 25.84 -13.88 29.70
C ARG A 123 27.32 -14.03 29.40
N ARG A 124 27.82 -13.24 28.47
CA ARG A 124 29.21 -13.33 28.11
C ARG A 124 30.11 -12.97 29.29
N ASN A 125 29.75 -11.90 29.98
CA ASN A 125 30.54 -11.50 31.14
C ASN A 125 30.54 -12.58 32.21
N SER A 126 29.40 -13.24 32.38
CA SER A 126 29.36 -14.31 33.36
C SER A 126 30.27 -15.43 32.97
N LYS A 127 30.35 -15.76 31.71
CA LYS A 127 31.20 -16.84 31.30
C LYS A 127 32.66 -16.52 31.43
N GLU A 128 33.02 -15.31 31.28
CA GLU A 128 34.41 -14.95 31.38
C GLU A 128 34.90 -14.91 32.78
N ARG A 129 34.04 -15.02 33.73
CA ARG A 129 34.42 -15.10 35.09
C ARG A 129 34.62 -16.54 35.46
#